data_1d1679bc2c83dd4c53c5762733b3418a
#
_entry.id   1d1679bc2c83dd4c53c5762733b3418a
#
_cell.length_a   1.000
_cell.length_b   1.000
_cell.length_c   1.000
_cell.angle_alpha   90.00
_cell.angle_beta   90.00
_cell.angle_gamma   90.00
#
_symmetry.space_group_name_H-M   'P 1'
#
loop_
_entity.id
_entity.type
_entity.pdbx_description
1 polymer ?
#
loop_
_entity_poly.entity_id
_entity_poly.type
_entity_poly.pdbx_seq_one_letter_code
_entity_poly.pdbx_strand_id
1 'polypeptide(L)'
;EIDLPGHTMSVLATYPELSCTGGPFRIPETWGIKEEVLCLGNDKTYRFVEDVLSEVIDLFPGEYIHIGGDEAPKRRWKECPKCQRRIKENKLKDEHELQSYFIHHLDEFVTGKGRKIIGWDEILEGGLAPNAAVMSWRGENGGIAAAGMGHKVVMAPNNYMYIDYYQSEDYTNEPLNIGGLVTLEHIYSYEPYTPKLTKEQCGYIMGVQANVWGEFIHHPDKVNYMAYPRAMALSEIGWSPAEKKNYADFRERLAGCLAELDRQGVTFRIPEPIGWDKAIVRGGNAIVDLKPSVEGADIYYTTDGTDPRLYGKLYTDTLQLPLSFSGVNIKCYLRLSSGRSSAVYTVVAPDTK
;
A
#
# COMPACT_ATOMS: atom_id res chain seq x y z
N GLU A 1 -3.36 4.74 14.31
CA GLU A 1 -4.58 3.95 14.08
C GLU A 1 -4.86 3.02 15.25
N ILE A 2 -6.11 2.94 15.65
CA ILE A 2 -6.67 1.95 16.59
C ILE A 2 -7.82 1.29 15.86
N ASP A 3 -7.58 0.10 15.35
CA ASP A 3 -8.54 -0.58 14.48
C ASP A 3 -9.70 -1.17 15.26
N LEU A 4 -10.93 -0.78 14.89
CA LEU A 4 -12.19 -1.05 15.57
C LEU A 4 -13.33 -1.22 14.55
N PRO A 5 -14.32 -2.06 14.77
CA PRO A 5 -14.44 -3.06 15.82
C PRO A 5 -13.86 -4.43 15.42
N GLY A 6 -13.31 -4.56 14.21
CA GLY A 6 -12.57 -5.71 13.69
C GLY A 6 -11.14 -5.75 14.23
N HIS A 7 -10.36 -6.73 13.79
CA HIS A 7 -8.92 -6.91 14.11
C HIS A 7 -8.54 -6.87 15.60
N THR A 8 -9.50 -7.13 16.50
CA THR A 8 -9.41 -6.95 17.95
C THR A 8 -9.15 -8.26 18.74
N MET A 9 -8.66 -9.31 18.09
CA MET A 9 -8.45 -10.60 18.76
C MET A 9 -7.50 -10.56 19.95
N SER A 10 -6.47 -9.72 19.94
CA SER A 10 -5.57 -9.53 21.08
C SER A 10 -6.29 -8.87 22.28
N VAL A 11 -7.17 -7.93 21.99
CA VAL A 11 -8.06 -7.32 23.00
C VAL A 11 -8.98 -8.39 23.58
N LEU A 12 -9.62 -9.20 22.73
CA LEU A 12 -10.57 -10.24 23.19
C LEU A 12 -9.88 -11.40 23.93
N ALA A 13 -8.61 -11.69 23.61
CA ALA A 13 -7.83 -12.66 24.38
C ALA A 13 -7.55 -12.16 25.83
N THR A 14 -7.45 -10.84 26.01
CA THR A 14 -7.21 -10.21 27.32
C THR A 14 -8.52 -9.91 28.06
N TYR A 15 -9.54 -9.44 27.33
CA TYR A 15 -10.83 -9.01 27.86
C TYR A 15 -11.99 -9.75 27.15
N PRO A 16 -12.14 -11.07 27.39
CA PRO A 16 -13.10 -11.89 26.65
C PRO A 16 -14.57 -11.46 26.83
N GLU A 17 -14.87 -10.75 27.92
CA GLU A 17 -16.20 -10.18 28.19
C GLU A 17 -16.62 -9.08 27.21
N LEU A 18 -15.69 -8.52 26.43
CA LEU A 18 -15.98 -7.53 25.37
C LEU A 18 -16.43 -8.20 24.06
N SER A 19 -16.39 -9.53 23.98
CA SER A 19 -16.88 -10.29 22.83
C SER A 19 -18.38 -10.61 22.93
N CYS A 20 -18.91 -11.12 21.81
CA CYS A 20 -20.28 -11.64 21.79
C CYS A 20 -20.43 -12.98 22.49
N THR A 21 -19.38 -13.79 22.54
CA THR A 21 -19.38 -15.21 22.99
C THR A 21 -18.77 -15.42 24.37
N GLY A 22 -17.97 -14.46 24.87
CA GLY A 22 -17.35 -14.53 26.21
C GLY A 22 -16.07 -15.37 26.31
N GLY A 23 -15.57 -15.87 25.18
CA GLY A 23 -14.31 -16.64 25.13
C GLY A 23 -14.37 -18.03 25.77
N PRO A 24 -13.22 -18.60 26.16
CA PRO A 24 -11.88 -18.03 26.12
C PRO A 24 -11.30 -17.92 24.70
N PHE A 25 -10.41 -16.93 24.50
CA PHE A 25 -9.74 -16.69 23.22
C PHE A 25 -8.22 -16.84 23.36
N ARG A 26 -7.57 -17.14 22.22
CA ARG A 26 -6.11 -17.10 22.09
C ARG A 26 -5.72 -16.00 21.10
N ILE A 27 -4.56 -15.42 21.30
CA ILE A 27 -3.96 -14.51 20.32
C ILE A 27 -3.71 -15.31 19.03
N PRO A 28 -4.16 -14.82 17.86
CA PRO A 28 -3.93 -15.52 16.60
C PRO A 28 -2.45 -15.61 16.25
N GLU A 29 -2.02 -16.79 15.81
CA GLU A 29 -0.68 -17.03 15.27
C GLU A 29 -0.64 -16.95 13.74
N THR A 30 -1.77 -16.64 13.12
CA THR A 30 -1.93 -16.51 11.67
C THR A 30 -2.60 -15.19 11.34
N TRP A 31 -2.17 -14.60 10.22
CA TRP A 31 -2.80 -13.40 9.67
C TRP A 31 -4.20 -13.66 9.09
N GLY A 32 -4.88 -12.59 8.69
CA GLY A 32 -6.20 -12.61 8.05
C GLY A 32 -7.36 -12.25 8.99
N ILE A 33 -8.53 -12.07 8.38
CA ILE A 33 -9.77 -11.66 9.05
C ILE A 33 -10.20 -12.73 10.05
N LYS A 34 -10.54 -12.32 11.27
CA LYS A 34 -11.04 -13.21 12.33
C LYS A 34 -12.52 -12.95 12.58
N GLU A 35 -13.27 -14.03 12.83
CA GLU A 35 -14.71 -13.97 13.08
C GLU A 35 -15.08 -13.23 14.39
N GLU A 36 -14.19 -13.25 15.36
CA GLU A 36 -14.43 -12.62 16.64
C GLU A 36 -14.08 -11.14 16.58
N VAL A 37 -15.06 -10.32 16.91
CA VAL A 37 -15.00 -8.85 16.91
C VAL A 37 -15.59 -8.32 18.20
N LEU A 38 -15.39 -7.06 18.49
CA LEU A 38 -16.01 -6.40 19.66
C LEU A 38 -17.54 -6.52 19.62
N CYS A 39 -18.14 -6.77 20.79
CA CYS A 39 -19.58 -6.88 20.93
C CYS A 39 -20.22 -5.47 21.01
N LEU A 40 -20.82 -5.03 19.92
CA LEU A 40 -21.44 -3.71 19.84
C LEU A 40 -22.79 -3.60 20.59
N GLY A 41 -23.31 -4.69 21.12
CA GLY A 41 -24.43 -4.72 22.04
C GLY A 41 -24.05 -4.57 23.52
N ASN A 42 -22.76 -4.46 23.85
CA ASN A 42 -22.24 -4.43 25.21
C ASN A 42 -21.72 -3.02 25.57
N ASP A 43 -22.32 -2.38 26.58
CA ASP A 43 -21.92 -1.03 27.03
C ASP A 43 -20.48 -0.98 27.56
N LYS A 44 -19.94 -2.11 28.04
CA LYS A 44 -18.54 -2.17 28.48
C LYS A 44 -17.58 -1.96 27.28
N THR A 45 -17.97 -2.38 26.09
CA THR A 45 -17.18 -2.17 24.87
C THR A 45 -17.00 -0.68 24.60
N TYR A 46 -18.06 0.10 24.66
CA TYR A 46 -18.01 1.54 24.41
C TYR A 46 -17.10 2.24 25.44
N ARG A 47 -17.27 1.95 26.72
CA ARG A 47 -16.42 2.54 27.78
C ARG A 47 -14.95 2.17 27.62
N PHE A 48 -14.66 0.90 27.32
CA PHE A 48 -13.29 0.44 27.07
C PHE A 48 -12.65 1.20 25.91
N VAL A 49 -13.39 1.37 24.79
CA VAL A 49 -12.88 2.07 23.62
C VAL A 49 -12.70 3.57 23.91
N GLU A 50 -13.62 4.20 24.64
CA GLU A 50 -13.49 5.60 25.08
C GLU A 50 -12.25 5.82 25.96
N ASP A 51 -11.97 4.90 26.89
CA ASP A 51 -10.77 4.95 27.74
C ASP A 51 -9.51 4.86 26.90
N VAL A 52 -9.42 3.88 25.97
CA VAL A 52 -8.29 3.72 25.05
C VAL A 52 -8.10 4.96 24.17
N LEU A 53 -9.18 5.46 23.55
CA LEU A 53 -9.10 6.63 22.69
C LEU A 53 -8.72 7.90 23.48
N SER A 54 -9.10 8.03 24.74
CA SER A 54 -8.68 9.15 25.58
C SER A 54 -7.18 9.17 25.77
N GLU A 55 -6.56 8.02 26.10
CA GLU A 55 -5.10 7.90 26.22
C GLU A 55 -4.38 8.17 24.88
N VAL A 56 -4.93 7.65 23.79
CA VAL A 56 -4.37 7.89 22.43
C VAL A 56 -4.41 9.38 22.06
N ILE A 57 -5.52 10.07 22.35
CA ILE A 57 -5.69 11.51 22.09
C ILE A 57 -4.67 12.34 22.89
N ASP A 58 -4.41 11.96 24.12
CA ASP A 58 -3.42 12.65 24.97
C ASP A 58 -1.98 12.44 24.47
N LEU A 59 -1.67 11.26 23.93
CA LEU A 59 -0.34 10.92 23.42
C LEU A 59 -0.04 11.49 22.02
N PHE A 60 -1.07 11.57 21.15
CA PHE A 60 -0.92 11.96 19.75
C PHE A 60 -1.67 13.26 19.44
N PRO A 61 -0.96 14.36 19.15
CA PRO A 61 -1.58 15.68 18.98
C PRO A 61 -2.23 15.91 17.60
N GLY A 62 -2.20 14.92 16.69
CA GLY A 62 -2.76 15.03 15.34
C GLY A 62 -4.28 15.30 15.33
N GLU A 63 -4.76 16.01 14.33
CA GLU A 63 -6.18 16.35 14.19
C GLU A 63 -7.07 15.11 14.04
N TYR A 64 -6.57 14.09 13.34
CA TYR A 64 -7.30 12.86 13.03
C TYR A 64 -6.85 11.69 13.89
N ILE A 65 -7.81 10.89 14.34
CA ILE A 65 -7.59 9.56 14.93
C ILE A 65 -8.18 8.54 13.95
N HIS A 66 -7.34 7.64 13.44
CA HIS A 66 -7.82 6.57 12.58
C HIS A 66 -8.40 5.45 13.45
N ILE A 67 -9.65 5.08 13.16
CA ILE A 67 -10.43 4.14 13.98
C ILE A 67 -10.62 2.77 13.29
N GLY A 68 -9.96 2.53 12.16
CA GLY A 68 -10.15 1.32 11.36
C GLY A 68 -11.51 1.30 10.66
N GLY A 69 -12.35 0.37 11.04
CA GLY A 69 -13.71 0.21 10.52
C GLY A 69 -13.86 -0.89 9.48
N ASP A 70 -12.73 -1.44 9.01
CA ASP A 70 -12.64 -2.44 7.98
C ASP A 70 -12.87 -3.87 8.49
N GLU A 71 -13.17 -4.74 7.57
CA GLU A 71 -13.13 -6.21 7.69
C GLU A 71 -13.76 -6.78 8.97
N ALA A 72 -14.79 -6.11 9.52
CA ALA A 72 -15.53 -6.59 10.69
C ALA A 72 -16.64 -7.58 10.27
N PRO A 73 -16.48 -8.92 10.50
CA PRO A 73 -17.52 -9.88 10.16
C PRO A 73 -18.79 -9.67 10.98
N LYS A 74 -19.95 -9.72 10.31
CA LYS A 74 -21.25 -9.45 10.93
C LYS A 74 -21.86 -10.67 11.63
N ARG A 75 -21.29 -11.85 11.44
CA ARG A 75 -21.87 -13.13 11.91
C ARG A 75 -22.13 -13.13 13.43
N ARG A 76 -21.14 -12.73 14.23
CA ARG A 76 -21.27 -12.73 15.69
C ARG A 76 -22.36 -11.79 16.16
N TRP A 77 -22.52 -10.64 15.53
CA TRP A 77 -23.59 -9.69 15.89
C TRP A 77 -24.98 -10.23 15.54
N LYS A 78 -25.12 -10.98 14.43
CA LYS A 78 -26.39 -11.63 14.06
C LYS A 78 -26.86 -12.64 15.09
N GLU A 79 -25.93 -13.38 15.66
CA GLU A 79 -26.20 -14.43 16.64
C GLU A 79 -26.27 -13.90 18.10
N CYS A 80 -25.79 -12.68 18.37
CA CYS A 80 -25.66 -12.14 19.71
C CYS A 80 -26.93 -11.45 20.22
N PRO A 81 -27.56 -11.95 21.30
CA PRO A 81 -28.78 -11.32 21.85
C PRO A 81 -28.61 -9.85 22.27
N LYS A 82 -27.39 -9.47 22.73
CA LYS A 82 -27.10 -8.08 23.12
C LYS A 82 -27.07 -7.17 21.89
N CYS A 83 -26.42 -7.61 20.80
CA CYS A 83 -26.36 -6.85 19.54
C CYS A 83 -27.76 -6.73 18.91
N GLN A 84 -28.52 -7.83 18.84
CA GLN A 84 -29.88 -7.81 18.32
C GLN A 84 -30.83 -6.93 19.14
N ARG A 85 -30.65 -6.88 20.46
CA ARG A 85 -31.40 -5.95 21.33
C ARG A 85 -31.06 -4.50 20.97
N ARG A 86 -29.78 -4.14 20.84
CA ARG A 86 -29.35 -2.79 20.46
C ARG A 86 -29.90 -2.36 19.12
N ILE A 87 -29.86 -3.26 18.11
CA ILE A 87 -30.48 -3.04 16.80
C ILE A 87 -31.96 -2.67 16.97
N LYS A 88 -32.70 -3.47 17.72
CA LYS A 88 -34.14 -3.25 17.96
C LYS A 88 -34.45 -1.95 18.72
N GLU A 89 -33.74 -1.69 19.81
CA GLU A 89 -33.94 -0.52 20.68
C GLU A 89 -33.63 0.79 19.92
N ASN A 90 -32.62 0.79 19.06
CA ASN A 90 -32.21 1.95 18.26
C ASN A 90 -32.87 1.98 16.87
N LYS A 91 -33.79 1.04 16.57
CA LYS A 91 -34.51 0.94 15.28
C LYS A 91 -33.56 0.86 14.08
N LEU A 92 -32.41 0.21 14.28
CA LEU A 92 -31.45 -0.06 13.20
C LEU A 92 -31.97 -1.16 12.32
N LYS A 93 -31.60 -1.12 11.05
CA LYS A 93 -32.08 -2.08 10.04
C LYS A 93 -31.38 -3.44 10.14
N ASP A 94 -30.06 -3.42 10.36
CA ASP A 94 -29.21 -4.61 10.33
C ASP A 94 -27.86 -4.36 11.06
N GLU A 95 -26.93 -5.29 10.92
CA GLU A 95 -25.59 -5.24 11.53
C GLU A 95 -24.67 -4.21 10.87
N HIS A 96 -24.93 -3.78 9.63
CA HIS A 96 -24.20 -2.68 9.01
C HIS A 96 -24.57 -1.35 9.68
N GLU A 97 -25.85 -1.13 9.94
CA GLU A 97 -26.30 0.03 10.70
C GLU A 97 -25.87 -0.07 12.18
N LEU A 98 -25.70 -1.26 12.75
CA LEU A 98 -25.12 -1.42 14.09
C LEU A 98 -23.66 -0.98 14.12
N GLN A 99 -22.87 -1.30 13.09
CA GLN A 99 -21.50 -0.80 12.97
C GLN A 99 -21.49 0.72 12.79
N SER A 100 -22.34 1.25 11.91
CA SER A 100 -22.49 2.69 11.73
C SER A 100 -22.87 3.40 13.05
N TYR A 101 -23.81 2.85 13.82
CA TYR A 101 -24.17 3.37 15.16
C TYR A 101 -22.94 3.45 16.07
N PHE A 102 -22.10 2.43 16.08
CA PHE A 102 -20.84 2.46 16.83
C PHE A 102 -19.87 3.53 16.32
N ILE A 103 -19.70 3.66 15.02
CA ILE A 103 -18.83 4.68 14.41
C ILE A 103 -19.34 6.10 14.71
N HIS A 104 -20.68 6.33 14.68
CA HIS A 104 -21.26 7.61 15.08
C HIS A 104 -20.96 7.94 16.55
N HIS A 105 -21.06 6.95 17.45
CA HIS A 105 -20.68 7.14 18.84
C HIS A 105 -19.20 7.54 18.99
N LEU A 106 -18.29 6.92 18.23
CA LEU A 106 -16.88 7.30 18.24
C LEU A 106 -16.67 8.71 17.67
N ASP A 107 -17.39 9.07 16.61
CA ASP A 107 -17.34 10.43 16.04
C ASP A 107 -17.75 11.49 17.07
N GLU A 108 -18.86 11.28 17.76
CA GLU A 108 -19.33 12.18 18.83
C GLU A 108 -18.31 12.28 19.96
N PHE A 109 -17.77 11.16 20.41
CA PHE A 109 -16.80 11.13 21.51
C PHE A 109 -15.50 11.85 21.14
N VAL A 110 -14.91 11.52 19.99
CA VAL A 110 -13.64 12.08 19.52
C VAL A 110 -13.78 13.57 19.18
N THR A 111 -14.91 13.95 18.56
CA THR A 111 -15.23 15.36 18.27
C THR A 111 -15.41 16.17 19.57
N GLY A 112 -16.04 15.58 20.57
CA GLY A 112 -16.15 16.18 21.92
C GLY A 112 -14.79 16.42 22.60
N LYS A 113 -13.74 15.71 22.17
CA LYS A 113 -12.34 15.91 22.60
C LYS A 113 -11.56 16.87 21.67
N GLY A 114 -12.23 17.50 20.68
CA GLY A 114 -11.62 18.46 19.75
C GLY A 114 -10.77 17.80 18.64
N ARG A 115 -11.01 16.52 18.34
CA ARG A 115 -10.37 15.75 17.28
C ARG A 115 -11.41 15.32 16.24
N LYS A 116 -10.97 14.65 15.17
CA LYS A 116 -11.84 14.04 14.15
C LYS A 116 -11.47 12.59 13.95
N ILE A 117 -12.43 11.78 13.56
CA ILE A 117 -12.14 10.41 13.15
C ILE A 117 -11.83 10.34 11.66
N ILE A 118 -11.03 9.35 11.28
CA ILE A 118 -10.88 8.85 9.92
C ILE A 118 -10.98 7.33 9.98
N GLY A 119 -11.58 6.70 8.99
CA GLY A 119 -11.65 5.23 8.92
C GLY A 119 -11.58 4.74 7.50
N TRP A 120 -11.35 3.43 7.36
CA TRP A 120 -11.39 2.75 6.07
C TRP A 120 -12.77 2.88 5.42
N ASP A 121 -12.87 2.72 4.12
CA ASP A 121 -14.09 3.05 3.37
C ASP A 121 -15.33 2.18 3.70
N GLU A 122 -15.19 1.13 4.52
CA GLU A 122 -16.31 0.38 5.10
C GLU A 122 -17.17 1.21 6.06
N ILE A 123 -16.64 2.30 6.62
CA ILE A 123 -17.45 3.21 7.46
C ILE A 123 -18.56 3.93 6.70
N LEU A 124 -18.54 3.87 5.36
CA LEU A 124 -19.67 4.31 4.50
C LEU A 124 -20.89 3.39 4.63
N GLU A 125 -20.68 2.13 5.00
CA GLU A 125 -21.75 1.13 5.08
C GLU A 125 -22.66 1.41 6.28
N GLY A 126 -23.98 1.46 6.04
CA GLY A 126 -24.96 1.75 7.08
C GLY A 126 -25.10 3.23 7.45
N GLY A 127 -24.33 4.12 6.82
CA GLY A 127 -24.35 5.56 7.01
C GLY A 127 -23.09 6.15 7.62
N LEU A 128 -22.52 7.14 6.96
CA LEU A 128 -21.29 7.80 7.38
C LEU A 128 -21.55 8.80 8.53
N ALA A 129 -20.70 8.78 9.55
CA ALA A 129 -20.75 9.73 10.65
C ALA A 129 -20.42 11.17 10.18
N PRO A 130 -21.07 12.22 10.72
CA PRO A 130 -21.06 13.57 10.13
C PRO A 130 -19.68 14.22 9.98
N ASN A 131 -18.75 13.94 10.90
CA ASN A 131 -17.44 14.58 10.92
C ASN A 131 -16.32 13.65 10.45
N ALA A 132 -16.65 12.42 10.08
CA ALA A 132 -15.68 11.41 9.69
C ALA A 132 -15.03 11.74 8.36
N ALA A 133 -13.70 11.54 8.28
CA ALA A 133 -12.98 11.42 7.01
C ALA A 133 -12.93 9.94 6.60
N VAL A 134 -12.72 9.70 5.30
CA VAL A 134 -12.69 8.35 4.73
C VAL A 134 -11.33 8.06 4.11
N MET A 135 -10.73 6.92 4.44
CA MET A 135 -9.56 6.38 3.74
C MET A 135 -10.02 5.29 2.77
N SER A 136 -9.89 5.58 1.47
CA SER A 136 -10.39 4.70 0.40
C SER A 136 -9.33 3.69 0.00
N TRP A 137 -9.51 2.41 0.38
CA TRP A 137 -8.54 1.34 0.10
C TRP A 137 -9.04 0.26 -0.86
N ARG A 138 -10.36 -0.01 -0.88
CA ARG A 138 -10.99 -0.97 -1.81
C ARG A 138 -11.13 -0.39 -3.23
N GLY A 139 -10.13 0.31 -3.71
CA GLY A 139 -10.15 1.11 -4.92
C GLY A 139 -10.56 2.55 -4.67
N GLU A 140 -11.02 3.26 -5.72
CA GLU A 140 -11.34 4.69 -5.65
C GLU A 140 -12.79 4.99 -5.25
N ASN A 141 -13.69 4.01 -5.38
CA ASN A 141 -15.14 4.26 -5.32
C ASN A 141 -15.59 4.77 -3.95
N GLY A 142 -15.00 4.28 -2.87
CA GLY A 142 -15.27 4.77 -1.51
C GLY A 142 -14.92 6.24 -1.36
N GLY A 143 -13.74 6.64 -1.83
CA GLY A 143 -13.30 8.03 -1.80
C GLY A 143 -14.17 8.96 -2.67
N ILE A 144 -14.55 8.51 -3.87
CA ILE A 144 -15.46 9.26 -4.75
C ILE A 144 -16.83 9.47 -4.07
N ALA A 145 -17.36 8.42 -3.45
CA ALA A 145 -18.63 8.50 -2.74
C ALA A 145 -18.55 9.46 -1.55
N ALA A 146 -17.50 9.36 -0.72
CA ALA A 146 -17.29 10.24 0.42
C ALA A 146 -17.11 11.72 0.01
N ALA A 147 -16.29 11.98 -1.02
CA ALA A 147 -16.12 13.33 -1.58
C ALA A 147 -17.44 13.89 -2.16
N GLY A 148 -18.27 13.01 -2.76
CA GLY A 148 -19.61 13.35 -3.23
C GLY A 148 -20.59 13.76 -2.11
N MET A 149 -20.36 13.26 -0.89
CA MET A 149 -21.11 13.62 0.32
C MET A 149 -20.50 14.83 1.05
N GLY A 150 -19.36 15.37 0.58
CA GLY A 150 -18.68 16.52 1.21
C GLY A 150 -17.73 16.13 2.35
N HIS A 151 -17.35 14.87 2.45
CA HIS A 151 -16.40 14.39 3.45
C HIS A 151 -14.96 14.41 2.95
N LYS A 152 -14.02 14.66 3.86
CA LYS A 152 -12.57 14.60 3.56
C LYS A 152 -12.13 13.16 3.27
N VAL A 153 -11.18 13.03 2.35
CA VAL A 153 -10.75 11.72 1.82
C VAL A 153 -9.23 11.63 1.73
N VAL A 154 -8.68 10.50 2.15
CA VAL A 154 -7.33 10.05 1.79
C VAL A 154 -7.46 8.91 0.79
N MET A 155 -6.78 9.01 -0.34
CA MET A 155 -6.78 7.96 -1.37
C MET A 155 -5.65 6.97 -1.10
N ALA A 156 -6.02 5.71 -0.82
CA ALA A 156 -5.09 4.62 -0.57
C ALA A 156 -5.49 3.33 -1.33
N PRO A 157 -5.91 3.41 -2.61
CA PRO A 157 -6.44 2.24 -3.33
C PRO A 157 -5.40 1.12 -3.39
N ASN A 158 -5.77 -0.08 -2.92
CA ASN A 158 -4.85 -1.21 -2.72
C ASN A 158 -4.13 -1.63 -4.00
N ASN A 159 -4.78 -1.52 -5.15
CA ASN A 159 -4.20 -1.84 -6.44
C ASN A 159 -3.10 -0.87 -6.89
N TYR A 160 -2.93 0.28 -6.23
CA TYR A 160 -1.85 1.25 -6.48
C TYR A 160 -0.96 1.49 -5.25
N MET A 161 -1.55 1.47 -4.05
CA MET A 161 -0.94 2.02 -2.84
C MET A 161 -0.52 0.96 -1.82
N TYR A 162 -0.81 -0.33 -2.05
CA TYR A 162 -0.31 -1.39 -1.18
C TYR A 162 1.10 -1.79 -1.63
N ILE A 163 2.09 -1.16 -1.01
CA ILE A 163 3.51 -1.36 -1.33
C ILE A 163 4.17 -2.47 -0.50
N ASP A 164 3.38 -3.31 0.12
CA ASP A 164 3.71 -4.66 0.58
C ASP A 164 3.48 -5.73 -0.50
N TYR A 165 2.89 -5.37 -1.66
CA TYR A 165 2.74 -6.22 -2.83
C TYR A 165 4.05 -6.36 -3.60
N TYR A 166 4.14 -7.38 -4.46
CA TYR A 166 5.29 -7.60 -5.34
C TYR A 166 5.60 -6.37 -6.20
N GLN A 167 6.88 -6.16 -6.49
CA GLN A 167 7.36 -5.00 -7.24
C GLN A 167 7.64 -5.33 -8.71
N SER A 168 7.71 -6.61 -9.06
CA SER A 168 7.88 -7.10 -10.44
C SER A 168 7.12 -8.41 -10.65
N GLU A 169 6.92 -8.79 -11.91
CA GLU A 169 6.32 -10.07 -12.30
C GLU A 169 7.30 -11.25 -12.13
N ASP A 170 8.57 -10.97 -11.92
CA ASP A 170 9.57 -12.00 -11.65
C ASP A 170 9.58 -12.37 -10.16
N TYR A 171 8.57 -13.11 -9.75
CA TYR A 171 8.40 -13.55 -8.36
C TYR A 171 9.55 -14.42 -7.83
N THR A 172 10.41 -14.96 -8.71
CA THR A 172 11.54 -15.78 -8.29
C THR A 172 12.69 -14.97 -7.73
N ASN A 173 12.78 -13.70 -8.12
CA ASN A 173 13.78 -12.73 -7.68
C ASN A 173 13.24 -11.74 -6.62
N GLU A 174 11.97 -11.87 -6.23
CA GLU A 174 11.38 -11.04 -5.19
C GLU A 174 11.26 -11.81 -3.86
N PRO A 175 11.42 -11.16 -2.71
CA PRO A 175 11.14 -11.80 -1.43
C PRO A 175 9.65 -12.15 -1.30
N LEU A 176 9.34 -13.25 -0.60
CA LEU A 176 7.95 -13.68 -0.39
C LEU A 176 7.11 -12.55 0.21
N ASN A 177 5.98 -12.27 -0.42
CA ASN A 177 5.02 -11.23 -0.06
C ASN A 177 3.60 -11.80 0.04
N ILE A 178 2.65 -10.97 0.47
CA ILE A 178 1.24 -11.35 0.62
C ILE A 178 0.56 -11.69 -0.72
N GLY A 179 1.06 -11.16 -1.81
CA GLY A 179 0.47 -11.27 -3.17
C GLY A 179 0.32 -9.89 -3.81
N GLY A 180 -0.48 -9.81 -4.88
CA GLY A 180 -0.65 -8.59 -5.64
C GLY A 180 0.61 -8.13 -6.37
N LEU A 181 0.48 -7.10 -7.20
CA LEU A 181 1.58 -6.51 -7.97
C LEU A 181 1.38 -5.00 -8.05
N VAL A 182 2.35 -4.24 -7.53
CA VAL A 182 2.43 -2.78 -7.64
C VAL A 182 3.84 -2.41 -8.04
N THR A 183 4.08 -2.23 -9.33
CA THR A 183 5.38 -1.81 -9.86
C THR A 183 5.64 -0.33 -9.62
N LEU A 184 6.89 0.11 -9.76
CA LEU A 184 7.25 1.52 -9.64
C LEU A 184 6.51 2.40 -10.65
N GLU A 185 6.36 1.93 -11.89
CA GLU A 185 5.62 2.65 -12.93
C GLU A 185 4.12 2.69 -12.64
N HIS A 186 3.58 1.57 -12.12
CA HIS A 186 2.17 1.47 -11.81
C HIS A 186 1.76 2.45 -10.71
N ILE A 187 2.48 2.52 -9.58
CA ILE A 187 2.18 3.51 -8.53
C ILE A 187 2.35 4.95 -9.05
N TYR A 188 3.40 5.23 -9.87
CA TYR A 188 3.61 6.55 -10.43
C TYR A 188 2.50 7.00 -11.38
N SER A 189 1.83 6.07 -12.06
CA SER A 189 0.72 6.35 -12.97
C SER A 189 -0.55 6.84 -12.26
N TYR A 190 -0.66 6.64 -10.95
CA TYR A 190 -1.85 7.00 -10.19
C TYR A 190 -2.09 8.51 -10.16
N GLU A 191 -3.37 8.90 -10.26
CA GLU A 191 -3.81 10.29 -10.15
C GLU A 191 -4.93 10.39 -9.10
N PRO A 192 -4.67 11.04 -7.94
CA PRO A 192 -5.65 11.14 -6.87
C PRO A 192 -6.89 11.96 -7.26
N TYR A 193 -6.75 12.90 -8.19
CA TYR A 193 -7.86 13.66 -8.77
C TYR A 193 -8.44 12.91 -9.98
N THR A 194 -8.96 11.70 -9.71
CA THR A 194 -9.54 10.86 -10.77
C THR A 194 -10.57 11.62 -11.61
N PRO A 195 -10.66 11.38 -12.94
CA PRO A 195 -11.64 12.03 -13.82
C PRO A 195 -13.11 11.85 -13.41
N LYS A 196 -13.39 10.94 -12.48
CA LYS A 196 -14.73 10.72 -11.92
C LYS A 196 -15.15 11.79 -10.89
N LEU A 197 -14.21 12.58 -10.38
CA LEU A 197 -14.45 13.66 -9.43
C LEU A 197 -14.72 14.96 -10.15
N THR A 198 -15.70 15.72 -9.68
CA THR A 198 -15.87 17.13 -10.10
C THR A 198 -14.77 17.99 -9.46
N LYS A 199 -14.57 19.19 -10.01
CA LYS A 199 -13.61 20.16 -9.46
C LYS A 199 -13.88 20.50 -7.98
N GLU A 200 -15.14 20.57 -7.59
CA GLU A 200 -15.54 20.78 -6.19
C GLU A 200 -15.16 19.59 -5.31
N GLN A 201 -15.46 18.38 -5.77
CA GLN A 201 -15.14 17.14 -5.06
C GLN A 201 -13.64 16.92 -4.88
N CYS A 202 -12.80 17.36 -5.83
CA CYS A 202 -11.35 17.36 -5.68
C CYS A 202 -10.90 18.16 -4.43
N GLY A 203 -11.63 19.16 -4.00
CA GLY A 203 -11.35 19.94 -2.78
C GLY A 203 -11.50 19.15 -1.47
N TYR A 204 -12.10 17.97 -1.52
CA TYR A 204 -12.22 17.08 -0.38
C TYR A 204 -11.09 16.06 -0.29
N ILE A 205 -10.31 15.85 -1.35
CA ILE A 205 -9.15 14.94 -1.33
C ILE A 205 -8.02 15.62 -0.56
N MET A 206 -7.64 15.04 0.58
CA MET A 206 -6.54 15.54 1.43
C MET A 206 -5.17 15.11 0.91
N GLY A 207 -5.10 13.98 0.23
CA GLY A 207 -3.86 13.43 -0.28
C GLY A 207 -3.93 11.93 -0.54
N VAL A 208 -2.75 11.32 -0.59
CA VAL A 208 -2.55 9.90 -0.85
C VAL A 208 -1.79 9.23 0.28
N GLN A 209 -2.02 7.94 0.49
CA GLN A 209 -1.26 7.12 1.42
C GLN A 209 -0.91 5.78 0.78
N ALA A 210 0.31 5.30 1.02
CA ALA A 210 0.68 3.94 0.71
C ALA A 210 0.84 3.13 2.00
N ASN A 211 0.49 1.85 1.94
CA ASN A 211 0.52 0.94 3.07
C ASN A 211 1.60 -0.12 2.90
N VAL A 212 2.27 -0.45 4.00
CA VAL A 212 3.23 -1.55 4.13
C VAL A 212 2.74 -2.43 5.26
N TRP A 213 1.90 -3.41 4.95
CA TRP A 213 1.36 -4.33 5.93
C TRP A 213 2.41 -5.36 6.37
N GLY A 214 2.33 -5.78 7.64
CA GLY A 214 3.40 -6.48 8.33
C GLY A 214 3.43 -8.00 8.16
N GLU A 215 2.43 -8.62 7.54
CA GLU A 215 2.20 -10.09 7.53
C GLU A 215 3.41 -10.89 7.04
N PHE A 216 4.12 -10.34 6.06
CA PHE A 216 5.31 -10.97 5.47
C PHE A 216 6.60 -10.17 5.71
N ILE A 217 6.58 -9.19 6.62
CA ILE A 217 7.73 -8.34 6.93
C ILE A 217 8.32 -8.75 8.28
N HIS A 218 9.45 -9.48 8.22
CA HIS A 218 10.07 -10.07 9.40
C HIS A 218 11.21 -9.25 10.00
N HIS A 219 11.70 -8.21 9.30
CA HIS A 219 12.80 -7.36 9.77
C HIS A 219 12.76 -5.96 9.10
N PRO A 220 13.38 -4.93 9.71
CA PRO A 220 13.33 -3.54 9.24
C PRO A 220 13.83 -3.34 7.81
N ASP A 221 14.88 -4.04 7.39
CA ASP A 221 15.41 -3.91 6.01
C ASP A 221 14.36 -4.28 4.96
N LYS A 222 13.45 -5.21 5.27
CA LYS A 222 12.37 -5.56 4.37
C LYS A 222 11.33 -4.46 4.27
N VAL A 223 11.07 -3.70 5.34
CA VAL A 223 10.21 -2.50 5.27
C VAL A 223 10.77 -1.53 4.24
N ASN A 224 12.07 -1.21 4.35
CA ASN A 224 12.75 -0.30 3.43
C ASN A 224 12.77 -0.85 2.00
N TYR A 225 13.06 -2.15 1.82
CA TYR A 225 13.02 -2.81 0.51
C TYR A 225 11.64 -2.69 -0.15
N MET A 226 10.58 -2.87 0.61
CA MET A 226 9.21 -2.77 0.11
C MET A 226 8.79 -1.33 -0.15
N ALA A 227 9.19 -0.39 0.72
CA ALA A 227 8.84 1.02 0.58
C ALA A 227 9.57 1.68 -0.59
N TYR A 228 10.89 1.49 -0.70
CA TYR A 228 11.70 2.18 -1.72
C TYR A 228 11.98 1.30 -2.93
N PRO A 229 11.83 1.87 -4.16
CA PRO A 229 11.65 3.29 -4.49
C PRO A 229 10.20 3.78 -4.56
N ARG A 230 9.19 2.94 -4.31
CA ARG A 230 7.78 3.28 -4.53
C ARG A 230 7.28 4.44 -3.67
N ALA A 231 7.79 4.60 -2.44
CA ALA A 231 7.48 5.75 -1.59
C ALA A 231 7.95 7.10 -2.22
N MET A 232 8.99 7.08 -3.04
CA MET A 232 9.42 8.28 -3.78
C MET A 232 8.44 8.63 -4.90
N ALA A 233 7.90 7.61 -5.58
CA ALA A 233 6.82 7.81 -6.55
C ALA A 233 5.55 8.36 -5.87
N LEU A 234 5.16 7.79 -4.71
CA LEU A 234 4.07 8.31 -3.90
C LEU A 234 4.26 9.80 -3.55
N SER A 235 5.48 10.18 -3.15
CA SER A 235 5.77 11.58 -2.84
C SER A 235 5.55 12.49 -4.03
N GLU A 236 5.99 12.10 -5.23
CA GLU A 236 5.80 12.93 -6.42
C GLU A 236 4.33 13.05 -6.82
N ILE A 237 3.56 11.96 -6.81
CA ILE A 237 2.13 12.03 -7.15
C ILE A 237 1.30 12.80 -6.11
N GLY A 238 1.76 12.86 -4.86
CA GLY A 238 1.10 13.62 -3.80
C GLY A 238 1.45 15.12 -3.80
N TRP A 239 2.62 15.50 -4.31
CA TRP A 239 3.11 16.88 -4.25
C TRP A 239 3.18 17.58 -5.60
N SER A 240 3.11 16.85 -6.71
CA SER A 240 3.22 17.44 -8.06
C SER A 240 1.88 17.44 -8.78
N PRO A 241 1.53 18.56 -9.46
CA PRO A 241 0.34 18.58 -10.29
C PRO A 241 0.49 17.61 -11.48
N ALA A 242 -0.62 17.01 -11.90
CA ALA A 242 -0.65 15.96 -12.92
C ALA A 242 0.08 16.33 -14.21
N GLU A 243 -0.07 17.58 -14.67
CA GLU A 243 0.54 18.09 -15.90
C GLU A 243 2.07 18.23 -15.83
N LYS A 244 2.67 18.14 -14.64
CA LYS A 244 4.12 18.16 -14.43
C LYS A 244 4.72 16.78 -14.25
N LYS A 245 3.90 15.75 -14.11
CA LYS A 245 4.38 14.38 -13.95
C LYS A 245 4.97 13.85 -15.27
N ASN A 246 6.18 13.33 -15.18
CA ASN A 246 6.87 12.67 -16.29
C ASN A 246 7.70 11.51 -15.74
N TYR A 247 7.30 10.28 -16.04
CA TYR A 247 7.95 9.09 -15.50
C TYR A 247 9.42 8.94 -15.93
N ALA A 248 9.76 9.32 -17.15
CA ALA A 248 11.15 9.25 -17.63
C ALA A 248 12.06 10.23 -16.85
N ASP A 249 11.62 11.48 -16.68
CA ASP A 249 12.30 12.49 -15.86
C ASP A 249 12.37 12.07 -14.38
N PHE A 250 11.28 11.52 -13.84
CA PHE A 250 11.27 10.96 -12.49
C PHE A 250 12.33 9.87 -12.32
N ARG A 251 12.47 8.94 -13.28
CA ARG A 251 13.48 7.89 -13.25
C ARG A 251 14.92 8.43 -13.23
N GLU A 252 15.19 9.49 -13.97
CA GLU A 252 16.50 10.16 -13.98
C GLU A 252 16.82 10.80 -12.63
N ARG A 253 15.88 11.54 -12.04
CA ARG A 253 16.05 12.15 -10.70
C ARG A 253 16.12 11.10 -9.59
N LEU A 254 15.37 10.02 -9.71
CA LEU A 254 15.36 8.92 -8.76
C LEU A 254 16.74 8.28 -8.61
N ALA A 255 17.53 8.19 -9.68
CA ALA A 255 18.85 7.57 -9.66
C ALA A 255 19.79 8.19 -8.61
N GLY A 256 19.79 9.53 -8.48
CA GLY A 256 20.56 10.23 -7.45
C GLY A 256 20.02 10.00 -6.03
N CYS A 257 18.71 9.97 -5.87
CA CYS A 257 18.08 9.69 -4.58
C CYS A 257 18.42 8.27 -4.07
N LEU A 258 18.42 7.28 -4.96
CA LEU A 258 18.77 5.90 -4.61
C LEU A 258 20.27 5.75 -4.27
N ALA A 259 21.14 6.48 -4.95
CA ALA A 259 22.56 6.54 -4.60
C ALA A 259 22.77 7.13 -3.20
N GLU A 260 21.98 8.13 -2.80
CA GLU A 260 22.01 8.66 -1.45
C GLU A 260 21.55 7.62 -0.41
N LEU A 261 20.44 6.91 -0.67
CA LEU A 261 20.01 5.83 0.22
C LEU A 261 21.07 4.74 0.36
N ASP A 262 21.76 4.38 -0.74
CA ASP A 262 22.84 3.39 -0.70
C ASP A 262 24.01 3.87 0.19
N ARG A 263 24.41 5.15 0.10
CA ARG A 263 25.46 5.74 0.95
C ARG A 263 25.06 5.76 2.43
N GLN A 264 23.78 5.92 2.72
CA GLN A 264 23.24 5.90 4.09
C GLN A 264 23.02 4.48 4.62
N GLY A 265 23.27 3.44 3.83
CA GLY A 265 23.04 2.05 4.21
C GLY A 265 21.56 1.65 4.27
N VAL A 266 20.67 2.43 3.67
CA VAL A 266 19.24 2.12 3.62
C VAL A 266 18.99 1.08 2.53
N THR A 267 18.36 -0.02 2.91
CA THR A 267 17.97 -1.07 1.96
C THR A 267 16.84 -0.56 1.06
N PHE A 268 16.89 -0.89 -0.21
CA PHE A 268 15.81 -0.65 -1.18
C PHE A 268 15.87 -1.68 -2.29
N ARG A 269 14.76 -1.90 -3.00
CA ARG A 269 14.77 -2.69 -4.24
C ARG A 269 15.52 -1.90 -5.31
N ILE A 270 16.58 -2.48 -5.84
CA ILE A 270 17.34 -1.87 -6.94
C ILE A 270 16.53 -2.04 -8.23
N PRO A 271 16.05 -0.95 -8.85
CA PRO A 271 15.25 -1.07 -10.07
C PRO A 271 16.06 -1.60 -11.26
N GLU A 272 15.35 -2.04 -12.27
CA GLU A 272 15.89 -2.48 -13.55
C GLU A 272 16.75 -1.37 -14.21
N PRO A 273 17.81 -1.71 -14.93
CA PRO A 273 18.54 -0.73 -15.76
C PRO A 273 17.57 -0.01 -16.70
N ILE A 274 17.71 1.30 -16.86
CA ILE A 274 16.92 2.05 -17.83
C ILE A 274 17.26 1.53 -19.23
N GLY A 275 16.25 1.22 -20.03
CA GLY A 275 16.42 0.72 -21.40
C GLY A 275 16.51 -0.80 -21.53
N TRP A 276 16.45 -1.57 -20.43
CA TRP A 276 16.52 -3.03 -20.45
C TRP A 276 15.37 -3.70 -21.24
N ASP A 277 14.22 -3.05 -21.30
CA ASP A 277 12.99 -3.47 -21.97
C ASP A 277 12.80 -2.84 -23.38
N LYS A 278 13.79 -2.06 -23.85
CA LYS A 278 13.67 -1.23 -25.05
C LYS A 278 14.77 -1.53 -26.11
N ALA A 279 15.13 -2.79 -26.28
CA ALA A 279 16.01 -3.16 -27.35
C ALA A 279 15.42 -2.79 -28.72
N ILE A 280 16.16 -2.05 -29.54
CA ILE A 280 15.72 -1.61 -30.86
C ILE A 280 16.34 -2.55 -31.92
N VAL A 281 15.53 -3.03 -32.87
CA VAL A 281 16.03 -3.80 -33.99
C VAL A 281 16.25 -2.87 -35.18
N ARG A 282 17.50 -2.81 -35.68
CA ARG A 282 17.87 -1.99 -36.82
C ARG A 282 18.92 -2.69 -37.66
N GLY A 283 18.68 -2.85 -38.99
CA GLY A 283 19.62 -3.42 -39.93
C GLY A 283 20.07 -4.85 -39.59
N GLY A 284 19.16 -5.67 -39.03
CA GLY A 284 19.47 -7.04 -38.61
C GLY A 284 20.25 -7.14 -37.29
N ASN A 285 20.40 -6.05 -36.54
CA ASN A 285 21.05 -6.03 -35.24
C ASN A 285 20.04 -5.61 -34.14
N ALA A 286 20.21 -6.19 -32.94
CA ALA A 286 19.64 -5.65 -31.72
C ALA A 286 20.57 -4.56 -31.17
N ILE A 287 20.03 -3.39 -30.97
CA ILE A 287 20.70 -2.24 -30.35
C ILE A 287 20.16 -2.11 -28.92
N VAL A 288 21.05 -2.22 -27.96
CA VAL A 288 20.70 -2.14 -26.50
C VAL A 288 21.51 -1.01 -25.90
N ASP A 289 20.77 -0.01 -25.43
CA ASP A 289 21.30 1.16 -24.71
C ASP A 289 20.84 1.14 -23.27
N LEU A 290 21.74 0.84 -22.34
CA LEU A 290 21.45 0.71 -20.92
C LEU A 290 22.02 1.89 -20.15
N LYS A 291 21.21 2.39 -19.18
CA LYS A 291 21.69 3.35 -18.20
C LYS A 291 21.46 2.80 -16.79
N PRO A 292 22.36 3.08 -15.82
CA PRO A 292 22.13 2.69 -14.43
C PRO A 292 20.86 3.36 -13.87
N SER A 293 20.04 2.59 -13.18
CA SER A 293 18.89 3.11 -12.43
C SER A 293 19.27 3.72 -11.07
N VAL A 294 20.53 3.56 -10.67
CA VAL A 294 21.14 4.16 -9.48
C VAL A 294 22.42 4.88 -9.93
N GLU A 295 22.58 6.14 -9.57
CA GLU A 295 23.75 6.93 -9.96
C GLU A 295 25.05 6.32 -9.39
N GLY A 296 26.07 6.21 -10.26
CA GLY A 296 27.35 5.61 -9.91
C GLY A 296 27.36 4.10 -9.81
N ALA A 297 26.27 3.42 -10.18
CA ALA A 297 26.25 1.97 -10.26
C ALA A 297 26.85 1.48 -11.57
N ASP A 298 27.55 0.35 -11.52
CA ASP A 298 28.05 -0.36 -12.69
C ASP A 298 26.99 -1.32 -13.23
N ILE A 299 26.91 -1.45 -14.56
CA ILE A 299 26.11 -2.49 -15.22
C ILE A 299 27.05 -3.57 -15.74
N TYR A 300 26.79 -4.82 -15.40
CA TYR A 300 27.47 -5.98 -15.95
C TYR A 300 26.52 -6.78 -16.84
N TYR A 301 27.00 -7.32 -17.93
CA TYR A 301 26.18 -8.04 -18.89
C TYR A 301 26.87 -9.26 -19.50
N THR A 302 26.06 -10.21 -19.99
CA THR A 302 26.47 -11.31 -20.90
C THR A 302 25.59 -11.29 -22.14
N THR A 303 26.06 -11.91 -23.24
CA THR A 303 25.32 -11.97 -24.52
C THR A 303 24.93 -13.39 -24.91
N ASP A 304 25.30 -14.38 -24.11
CA ASP A 304 25.14 -15.81 -24.36
C ASP A 304 24.14 -16.46 -23.36
N GLY A 305 23.46 -15.64 -22.52
CA GLY A 305 22.49 -16.09 -21.52
C GLY A 305 23.12 -16.63 -20.24
N THR A 306 24.44 -16.65 -20.10
CA THR A 306 25.11 -17.01 -18.83
C THR A 306 24.83 -15.96 -17.75
N ASP A 307 25.05 -16.33 -16.48
CA ASP A 307 24.85 -15.41 -15.35
C ASP A 307 25.92 -14.29 -15.35
N PRO A 308 25.51 -13.02 -15.53
CA PRO A 308 26.47 -11.92 -15.59
C PRO A 308 27.16 -11.61 -14.24
N ARG A 309 26.69 -12.16 -13.13
CA ARG A 309 27.38 -12.08 -11.83
C ARG A 309 28.66 -12.92 -11.81
N LEU A 310 28.73 -13.95 -12.65
CA LEU A 310 29.88 -14.86 -12.75
C LEU A 310 30.74 -14.56 -13.97
N TYR A 311 30.13 -14.22 -15.11
CA TYR A 311 30.79 -14.12 -16.40
C TYR A 311 30.60 -12.76 -17.08
N GLY A 312 29.97 -11.80 -16.38
CA GLY A 312 29.62 -10.50 -16.94
C GLY A 312 30.82 -9.62 -17.28
N LYS A 313 30.66 -8.88 -18.35
CA LYS A 313 31.55 -7.78 -18.74
C LYS A 313 30.95 -6.46 -18.30
N LEU A 314 31.79 -5.49 -17.94
CA LEU A 314 31.33 -4.14 -17.64
C LEU A 314 30.76 -3.51 -18.91
N TYR A 315 29.55 -2.95 -18.77
CA TYR A 315 28.88 -2.21 -19.82
C TYR A 315 29.43 -0.79 -19.89
N THR A 316 30.01 -0.41 -21.04
CA THR A 316 30.59 0.93 -21.27
C THR A 316 29.94 1.66 -22.43
N ASP A 317 29.40 0.95 -23.39
CA ASP A 317 28.88 1.50 -24.64
C ASP A 317 27.65 0.71 -25.13
N THR A 318 26.84 1.34 -25.98
CA THR A 318 25.67 0.75 -26.63
C THR A 318 26.06 -0.55 -27.34
N LEU A 319 25.35 -1.65 -27.03
CA LEU A 319 25.57 -2.92 -27.67
C LEU A 319 24.90 -2.98 -29.05
N GLN A 320 25.61 -3.50 -30.02
CA GLN A 320 25.07 -3.84 -31.35
C GLN A 320 25.34 -5.32 -31.59
N LEU A 321 24.33 -6.14 -31.53
CA LEU A 321 24.43 -7.59 -31.61
C LEU A 321 23.64 -8.12 -32.80
N PRO A 322 24.23 -8.96 -33.68
CA PRO A 322 23.49 -9.59 -34.77
C PRO A 322 22.30 -10.39 -34.22
N LEU A 323 21.12 -10.20 -34.82
CA LEU A 323 19.97 -11.05 -34.50
C LEU A 323 20.22 -12.46 -35.03
N SER A 324 20.20 -13.43 -34.12
CA SER A 324 20.21 -14.85 -34.48
C SER A 324 18.77 -15.39 -34.51
N PHE A 325 18.61 -16.59 -35.13
CA PHE A 325 17.31 -17.30 -35.13
C PHE A 325 16.74 -17.59 -33.74
N SER A 326 17.59 -17.62 -32.71
CA SER A 326 17.23 -17.81 -31.31
C SER A 326 17.03 -16.49 -30.52
N GLY A 327 17.03 -15.34 -31.22
CA GLY A 327 17.01 -14.03 -30.57
C GLY A 327 18.34 -13.65 -29.94
N VAL A 328 18.38 -12.54 -29.24
CA VAL A 328 19.54 -12.09 -28.47
C VAL A 328 19.26 -12.36 -26.99
N ASN A 329 20.07 -13.18 -26.33
CA ASN A 329 19.91 -13.54 -24.94
C ASN A 329 20.90 -12.73 -24.08
N ILE A 330 20.57 -11.45 -23.91
CA ILE A 330 21.36 -10.56 -23.06
C ILE A 330 20.82 -10.62 -21.65
N LYS A 331 21.70 -10.91 -20.69
CA LYS A 331 21.41 -10.75 -19.27
C LYS A 331 22.26 -9.64 -18.68
N CYS A 332 21.68 -8.87 -17.77
CA CYS A 332 22.40 -7.80 -17.09
C CYS A 332 21.98 -7.67 -15.63
N TYR A 333 22.85 -7.06 -14.82
CA TYR A 333 22.54 -6.64 -13.47
C TYR A 333 23.31 -5.37 -13.11
N LEU A 334 22.85 -4.67 -12.06
CA LEU A 334 23.54 -3.51 -11.50
C LEU A 334 24.33 -3.92 -10.25
N ARG A 335 25.51 -3.32 -10.09
CA ARG A 335 26.30 -3.38 -8.87
C ARG A 335 26.51 -1.97 -8.34
N LEU A 336 26.03 -1.73 -7.13
CA LEU A 336 26.14 -0.43 -6.44
C LEU A 336 27.54 -0.23 -5.87
N SER A 337 27.89 1.00 -5.56
CA SER A 337 29.15 1.35 -4.90
C SER A 337 29.34 0.70 -3.52
N SER A 338 28.27 0.43 -2.82
CA SER A 338 28.25 -0.35 -1.56
C SER A 338 28.56 -1.84 -1.74
N GLY A 339 28.60 -2.34 -2.99
CA GLY A 339 28.75 -3.77 -3.32
C GLY A 339 27.42 -4.54 -3.40
N ARG A 340 26.29 -3.92 -3.07
CA ARG A 340 24.95 -4.51 -3.27
C ARG A 340 24.68 -4.71 -4.77
N SER A 341 23.90 -5.72 -5.09
CA SER A 341 23.56 -6.03 -6.49
C SER A 341 22.06 -6.17 -6.69
N SER A 342 21.61 -5.82 -7.88
CA SER A 342 20.23 -6.07 -8.31
C SER A 342 19.98 -7.55 -8.61
N ALA A 343 18.72 -7.89 -8.90
CA ALA A 343 18.40 -9.10 -9.64
C ALA A 343 19.07 -9.11 -11.02
N VAL A 344 19.12 -10.28 -11.66
CA VAL A 344 19.57 -10.42 -13.05
C VAL A 344 18.36 -10.25 -13.96
N TYR A 345 18.45 -9.32 -14.88
CA TYR A 345 17.41 -9.01 -15.85
C TYR A 345 17.76 -9.56 -17.23
N THR A 346 16.75 -10.06 -17.94
CA THR A 346 16.91 -10.48 -19.34
C THR A 346 16.40 -9.36 -20.24
N VAL A 347 17.28 -8.84 -21.09
CA VAL A 347 16.90 -7.84 -22.10
C VAL A 347 16.11 -8.54 -23.20
N VAL A 348 14.87 -8.10 -23.38
CA VAL A 348 13.98 -8.63 -24.42
C VAL A 348 14.21 -7.85 -25.71
N ALA A 349 14.71 -8.50 -26.74
CA ALA A 349 14.69 -7.96 -28.11
C ALA A 349 13.31 -8.28 -28.72
N PRO A 350 12.66 -7.32 -29.39
CA PRO A 350 11.39 -7.59 -30.05
C PRO A 350 11.59 -8.65 -31.15
N ASP A 351 10.64 -9.59 -31.23
CA ASP A 351 10.62 -10.57 -32.32
C ASP A 351 10.61 -9.86 -33.67
N THR A 352 11.54 -10.22 -34.54
CA THR A 352 11.46 -9.83 -35.95
C THR A 352 10.35 -10.64 -36.62
N LYS A 353 9.14 -10.10 -36.67
CA LYS A 353 8.12 -10.53 -37.61
C LYS A 353 8.33 -9.89 -38.96
#